data_15a4bfbb797f722a852f09912c7758a0
#
_entry.id   15a4bfbb797f722a852f09912c7758a0
#
_cell.length_a   1.000
_cell.length_b   1.000
_cell.length_c   1.000
_cell.angle_alpha   90.00
_cell.angle_beta   90.00
_cell.angle_gamma   90.00
#
_symmetry.space_group_name_H-M   'P 1'
#
loop_
_entity.id
_entity.type
_entity.pdbx_description
1 polymer ?
#
loop_
_entity_poly.entity_id
_entity_poly.type
_entity_poly.pdbx_seq_one_letter_code
_entity_poly.pdbx_strand_id
1 'polypeptide(L)'
;MDSQKNAEIIARIKYLMKEMGVRQVQFAQRIGVDTSNLSKYLNAHMPLSDSFLNRLVVNLGVSKEWLLDGTDLPFGKTPVRLDANDGGGALTTVGSRPAGTPVYDVDATAGVASGRNELFVNENIVGWVNLPNMSPNCRIVRVSGDSMAPVIMDGDFVAVREVSNPNQIYWGQIYVVQLDDFRVVKYLRRHTDPNMVVLRSENPNYDDMDVRRSDIHEMLLVQHVLHINSRL
;
A
#
# COMPACT_ATOMS: atom_id res chain seq x y z
N MET A 1 -21.27 25.96 8.74
CA MET A 1 -19.81 25.95 9.05
C MET A 1 -19.27 27.34 8.79
N ASP A 2 -18.56 27.93 9.75
CA ASP A 2 -18.02 29.29 9.62
C ASP A 2 -17.03 29.38 8.46
N SER A 3 -17.06 30.50 7.74
CA SER A 3 -16.19 30.77 6.58
C SER A 3 -14.69 30.64 6.94
N GLN A 4 -14.32 30.99 8.17
CA GLN A 4 -12.98 30.87 8.70
C GLN A 4 -12.55 29.41 8.88
N LYS A 5 -13.42 28.56 9.42
CA LYS A 5 -13.17 27.12 9.60
C LYS A 5 -12.99 26.42 8.25
N ASN A 6 -13.77 26.78 7.24
CA ASN A 6 -13.62 26.24 5.88
C ASN A 6 -12.24 26.61 5.26
N ALA A 7 -11.78 27.85 5.47
CA ALA A 7 -10.48 28.29 4.96
C ALA A 7 -9.32 27.50 5.59
N GLU A 8 -9.41 27.19 6.89
CA GLU A 8 -8.42 26.37 7.59
C GLU A 8 -8.39 24.92 7.07
N ILE A 9 -9.57 24.32 6.85
CA ILE A 9 -9.66 22.97 6.27
C ILE A 9 -9.04 22.95 4.86
N ILE A 10 -9.34 23.95 4.03
CA ILE A 10 -8.75 24.07 2.68
C ILE A 10 -7.22 24.21 2.75
N ALA A 11 -6.70 24.98 3.71
CA ALA A 11 -5.26 25.11 3.91
C ALA A 11 -4.63 23.76 4.26
N ARG A 12 -5.26 22.97 5.13
CA ARG A 12 -4.80 21.60 5.48
C ARG A 12 -4.85 20.66 4.28
N ILE A 13 -5.88 20.74 3.43
CA ILE A 13 -5.94 19.94 2.20
C ILE A 13 -4.80 20.30 1.24
N LYS A 14 -4.51 21.59 1.07
CA LYS A 14 -3.37 22.06 0.27
C LYS A 14 -2.03 21.60 0.85
N TYR A 15 -1.90 21.62 2.18
CA TYR A 15 -0.75 21.07 2.88
C TYR A 15 -0.55 19.57 2.58
N LEU A 16 -1.62 18.76 2.64
CA LEU A 16 -1.56 17.34 2.28
C LEU A 16 -1.06 17.12 0.85
N MET A 17 -1.58 17.89 -0.10
CA MET A 17 -1.12 17.80 -1.51
C MET A 17 0.37 18.06 -1.65
N LYS A 18 0.89 19.05 -0.91
CA LYS A 18 2.31 19.41 -0.89
C LYS A 18 3.15 18.31 -0.26
N GLU A 19 2.77 17.83 0.93
CA GLU A 19 3.47 16.75 1.64
C GLU A 19 3.51 15.45 0.84
N MET A 20 2.40 15.13 0.14
CA MET A 20 2.32 13.95 -0.73
C MET A 20 3.05 14.13 -2.06
N GLY A 21 3.55 15.31 -2.39
CA GLY A 21 4.24 15.62 -3.63
C GLY A 21 3.38 15.39 -4.88
N VAL A 22 2.05 15.51 -4.78
CA VAL A 22 1.11 15.20 -5.86
C VAL A 22 0.49 16.44 -6.47
N ARG A 23 0.27 16.42 -7.78
CA ARG A 23 -0.47 17.46 -8.49
C ARG A 23 -1.97 17.30 -8.24
N GLN A 24 -2.71 18.38 -8.43
CA GLN A 24 -4.17 18.42 -8.20
C GLN A 24 -4.95 17.31 -8.92
N VAL A 25 -4.56 16.96 -10.16
CA VAL A 25 -5.18 15.86 -10.92
C VAL A 25 -4.99 14.52 -10.23
N GLN A 26 -3.77 14.22 -9.79
CA GLN A 26 -3.44 12.98 -9.09
C GLN A 26 -4.11 12.89 -7.73
N PHE A 27 -4.20 14.03 -7.03
CA PHE A 27 -4.89 14.09 -5.74
C PHE A 27 -6.39 13.84 -5.90
N ALA A 28 -7.03 14.47 -6.91
CA ALA A 28 -8.44 14.26 -7.24
C ALA A 28 -8.76 12.80 -7.54
N GLN A 29 -7.90 12.13 -8.33
CA GLN A 29 -8.02 10.70 -8.63
C GLN A 29 -7.95 9.84 -7.38
N ARG A 30 -6.99 10.14 -6.47
CA ARG A 30 -6.83 9.38 -5.21
C ARG A 30 -8.03 9.46 -4.30
N ILE A 31 -8.69 10.62 -4.23
CA ILE A 31 -9.87 10.81 -3.38
C ILE A 31 -11.19 10.49 -4.09
N GLY A 32 -11.13 10.06 -5.37
CA GLY A 32 -12.31 9.71 -6.17
C GLY A 32 -13.23 10.91 -6.45
N VAL A 33 -12.65 12.08 -6.74
CA VAL A 33 -13.36 13.33 -7.04
C VAL A 33 -12.91 13.84 -8.40
N ASP A 34 -13.83 14.44 -9.15
CA ASP A 34 -13.49 15.13 -10.39
C ASP A 34 -12.55 16.33 -10.13
N THR A 35 -11.57 16.54 -11.01
CA THR A 35 -10.56 17.60 -10.85
C THR A 35 -11.16 19.00 -10.82
N SER A 36 -12.24 19.24 -11.60
CA SER A 36 -12.94 20.52 -11.62
C SER A 36 -13.65 20.78 -10.29
N ASN A 37 -14.23 19.74 -9.70
CA ASN A 37 -14.87 19.84 -8.39
C ASN A 37 -13.84 20.06 -7.27
N LEU A 38 -12.72 19.35 -7.32
CA LEU A 38 -11.62 19.61 -6.38
C LEU A 38 -11.14 21.06 -6.46
N SER A 39 -10.98 21.59 -7.68
CA SER A 39 -10.60 22.99 -7.88
C SER A 39 -11.59 23.96 -7.23
N LYS A 40 -12.90 23.71 -7.36
CA LYS A 40 -13.94 24.54 -6.73
C LYS A 40 -13.88 24.49 -5.20
N TYR A 41 -13.62 23.31 -4.60
CA TYR A 41 -13.41 23.16 -3.17
C TYR A 41 -12.17 23.92 -2.69
N LEU A 42 -11.03 23.77 -3.38
CA LEU A 42 -9.76 24.40 -2.98
C LEU A 42 -9.76 25.93 -3.13
N ASN A 43 -10.62 26.47 -3.97
CA ASN A 43 -10.79 27.92 -4.18
C ASN A 43 -12.02 28.50 -3.47
N ALA A 44 -12.63 27.72 -2.57
CA ALA A 44 -13.84 28.12 -1.82
C ALA A 44 -15.05 28.50 -2.70
N HIS A 45 -15.07 28.06 -3.96
CA HIS A 45 -16.21 28.27 -4.88
C HIS A 45 -17.36 27.28 -4.63
N MET A 46 -17.10 26.25 -3.81
CA MET A 46 -18.09 25.25 -3.38
C MET A 46 -17.91 24.97 -1.90
N PRO A 47 -19.00 24.90 -1.12
CA PRO A 47 -18.92 24.58 0.30
C PRO A 47 -18.40 23.14 0.50
N LEU A 48 -17.53 22.96 1.49
CA LEU A 48 -17.02 21.64 1.86
C LEU A 48 -18.18 20.79 2.38
N SER A 49 -18.48 19.69 1.69
CA SER A 49 -19.51 18.75 2.13
C SER A 49 -18.91 17.64 2.99
N ASP A 50 -19.71 17.09 3.92
CA ASP A 50 -19.27 15.94 4.74
C ASP A 50 -18.87 14.75 3.87
N SER A 51 -19.53 14.54 2.73
CA SER A 51 -19.15 13.50 1.75
C SER A 51 -17.76 13.72 1.19
N PHE A 52 -17.39 14.97 0.86
CA PHE A 52 -16.04 15.30 0.38
C PHE A 52 -15.00 15.11 1.48
N LEU A 53 -15.26 15.57 2.70
CA LEU A 53 -14.35 15.40 3.84
C LEU A 53 -14.17 13.92 4.19
N ASN A 54 -15.23 13.13 4.18
CA ASN A 54 -15.16 11.69 4.41
C ASN A 54 -14.33 10.97 3.35
N ARG A 55 -14.36 11.40 2.07
CA ARG A 55 -13.48 10.84 1.03
C ARG A 55 -12.00 11.08 1.31
N LEU A 56 -11.64 12.23 1.86
CA LEU A 56 -10.27 12.51 2.29
C LEU A 56 -9.84 11.57 3.43
N VAL A 57 -10.71 11.41 4.43
CA VAL A 57 -10.47 10.50 5.57
C VAL A 57 -10.31 9.06 5.11
N VAL A 58 -11.26 8.57 4.30
CA VAL A 58 -11.29 7.15 3.86
C VAL A 58 -10.19 6.83 2.85
N ASN A 59 -10.01 7.67 1.83
CA ASN A 59 -9.13 7.35 0.71
C ASN A 59 -7.66 7.74 0.95
N LEU A 60 -7.39 8.70 1.84
CA LEU A 60 -6.03 9.13 2.18
C LEU A 60 -5.60 8.67 3.57
N GLY A 61 -6.51 8.15 4.42
CA GLY A 61 -6.21 7.78 5.80
C GLY A 61 -5.91 8.98 6.71
N VAL A 62 -6.43 10.17 6.37
CA VAL A 62 -6.21 11.39 7.15
C VAL A 62 -7.07 11.38 8.42
N SER A 63 -6.51 11.80 9.55
CA SER A 63 -7.27 12.00 10.78
C SER A 63 -8.39 13.02 10.57
N LYS A 64 -9.62 12.66 10.96
CA LYS A 64 -10.77 13.55 10.86
C LYS A 64 -10.61 14.75 11.79
N GLU A 65 -10.10 14.53 12.99
CA GLU A 65 -9.82 15.55 14.00
C GLU A 65 -8.78 16.56 13.49
N TRP A 66 -7.71 16.06 12.89
CA TRP A 66 -6.71 16.94 12.28
C TRP A 66 -7.30 17.72 11.12
N LEU A 67 -8.06 17.09 10.25
CA LEU A 67 -8.64 17.74 9.08
C LEU A 67 -9.60 18.88 9.49
N LEU A 68 -10.46 18.65 10.51
CA LEU A 68 -11.50 19.59 10.93
C LEU A 68 -10.99 20.64 11.91
N ASP A 69 -10.15 20.24 12.87
CA ASP A 69 -9.81 21.08 14.03
C ASP A 69 -8.31 21.38 14.12
N GLY A 70 -7.46 20.71 13.32
CA GLY A 70 -6.01 20.89 13.31
C GLY A 70 -5.32 20.26 14.51
N THR A 71 -6.07 19.52 15.32
CA THR A 71 -5.53 18.78 16.45
C THR A 71 -5.00 17.43 15.97
N ASP A 72 -3.93 16.97 16.62
CA ASP A 72 -3.28 15.71 16.24
C ASP A 72 -2.37 15.80 14.98
N LEU A 73 -1.89 14.66 14.51
CA LEU A 73 -1.10 14.57 13.28
C LEU A 73 -1.99 14.23 12.08
N PRO A 74 -1.65 14.69 10.87
CA PRO A 74 -2.45 14.44 9.67
C PRO A 74 -2.63 12.95 9.38
N PHE A 75 -1.64 12.14 9.70
CA PHE A 75 -1.65 10.69 9.51
C PHE A 75 -1.30 10.00 10.84
N GLY A 76 -2.33 9.62 11.59
CA GLY A 76 -2.23 8.81 12.80
C GLY A 76 -1.65 9.50 14.05
N LYS A 77 -2.02 8.99 15.20
CA LYS A 77 -1.53 9.44 16.51
C LYS A 77 -0.07 9.01 16.71
N THR A 78 0.67 9.85 17.45
CA THR A 78 2.01 9.60 17.99
C THR A 78 2.19 8.14 18.45
N PRO A 79 3.36 7.52 18.19
CA PRO A 79 3.61 6.17 18.69
C PRO A 79 3.46 6.18 20.21
N VAL A 80 2.52 5.37 20.71
CA VAL A 80 2.44 5.05 22.13
C VAL A 80 3.76 4.38 22.49
N ARG A 81 4.55 5.00 23.34
CA ARG A 81 5.66 4.33 24.03
C ARG A 81 5.06 3.11 24.73
N LEU A 82 5.49 1.94 24.32
CA LEU A 82 5.29 0.73 25.09
C LEU A 82 6.23 0.84 26.30
N ASP A 83 5.78 1.51 27.35
CA ASP A 83 6.37 1.29 28.66
C ASP A 83 5.98 -0.13 29.07
N ALA A 84 6.98 -0.97 29.11
CA ALA A 84 6.86 -2.34 29.61
C ALA A 84 6.55 -2.27 31.12
N ASN A 85 5.29 -2.22 31.47
CA ASN A 85 4.66 -2.68 32.71
C ASN A 85 3.26 -2.07 32.83
N ASP A 86 2.25 -2.74 32.34
CA ASP A 86 1.10 -3.06 33.18
C ASP A 86 0.17 -4.04 32.46
N GLY A 87 -0.31 -5.00 33.21
CA GLY A 87 -1.10 -6.08 32.70
C GLY A 87 -2.53 -5.68 32.35
N GLY A 88 -3.00 -6.23 31.25
CA GLY A 88 -4.40 -6.54 31.00
C GLY A 88 -5.32 -5.36 30.66
N GLY A 89 -5.70 -5.26 29.40
CA GLY A 89 -6.83 -4.41 29.01
C GLY A 89 -6.86 -4.16 27.51
N ALA A 90 -7.52 -5.03 26.77
CA ALA A 90 -7.84 -4.77 25.36
C ALA A 90 -8.76 -3.54 25.28
N LEU A 91 -8.22 -2.39 24.89
CA LEU A 91 -9.01 -1.25 24.44
C LEU A 91 -9.07 -1.28 22.92
N THR A 92 -10.13 -1.90 22.42
CA THR A 92 -10.57 -1.75 21.03
C THR A 92 -11.06 -0.33 20.83
N THR A 93 -10.19 0.55 20.35
CA THR A 93 -10.63 1.83 19.74
C THR A 93 -10.88 1.59 18.27
N VAL A 94 -12.14 1.51 17.92
CA VAL A 94 -12.62 1.55 16.55
C VAL A 94 -12.20 2.91 15.95
N GLY A 95 -11.33 2.92 14.91
CA GLY A 95 -11.30 4.05 13.99
C GLY A 95 -10.00 4.76 13.65
N SER A 96 -8.81 4.29 14.02
CA SER A 96 -7.58 4.87 13.43
C SER A 96 -6.66 3.77 12.92
N ARG A 97 -6.40 3.76 11.60
CA ARG A 97 -5.32 2.93 11.06
C ARG A 97 -4.01 3.36 11.74
N PRO A 98 -3.23 2.43 12.29
CA PRO A 98 -1.89 2.75 12.80
C PRO A 98 -1.06 3.45 11.72
N ALA A 99 -0.21 4.39 12.14
CA ALA A 99 0.72 5.03 11.22
C ALA A 99 1.74 4.00 10.70
N GLY A 100 1.89 3.90 9.37
CA GLY A 100 2.85 3.00 8.75
C GLY A 100 2.25 2.11 7.67
N THR A 101 3.10 1.25 7.13
CA THR A 101 2.73 0.24 6.14
C THR A 101 2.29 -1.03 6.87
N PRO A 102 1.10 -1.59 6.57
CA PRO A 102 0.63 -2.80 7.23
C PRO A 102 1.49 -4.00 6.85
N VAL A 103 1.78 -4.82 7.85
CA VAL A 103 2.45 -6.11 7.70
C VAL A 103 1.39 -7.20 7.82
N TYR A 104 1.29 -8.01 6.79
CA TYR A 104 0.35 -9.12 6.72
C TYR A 104 1.09 -10.44 7.02
N ASP A 105 0.54 -11.22 7.93
CA ASP A 105 1.02 -12.60 8.19
C ASP A 105 0.45 -13.54 7.12
N VAL A 106 0.88 -13.30 5.91
CA VAL A 106 0.56 -14.12 4.76
C VAL A 106 1.81 -14.38 3.96
N ASP A 107 1.93 -15.58 3.47
CA ASP A 107 3.01 -15.97 2.60
C ASP A 107 2.70 -15.53 1.16
N ALA A 108 3.57 -14.69 0.60
CA ALA A 108 3.43 -14.22 -0.77
C ALA A 108 3.52 -15.36 -1.80
N THR A 109 4.05 -16.52 -1.41
CA THR A 109 4.24 -17.70 -2.27
C THR A 109 3.31 -18.86 -1.93
N ALA A 110 2.49 -18.74 -0.87
CA ALA A 110 1.52 -19.77 -0.51
C ALA A 110 0.49 -19.97 -1.62
N GLY A 111 0.06 -21.21 -1.80
CA GLY A 111 -0.99 -21.57 -2.74
C GLY A 111 -2.28 -20.79 -2.47
N VAL A 112 -3.02 -20.51 -3.54
CA VAL A 112 -4.31 -19.80 -3.46
C VAL A 112 -5.36 -20.75 -2.92
N ALA A 113 -5.60 -20.73 -1.60
CA ALA A 113 -6.79 -21.34 -1.06
C ALA A 113 -7.98 -20.45 -1.39
N SER A 114 -8.72 -20.82 -2.42
CA SER A 114 -10.06 -20.34 -2.80
C SER A 114 -10.40 -18.87 -2.55
N GLY A 115 -10.03 -17.96 -3.45
CA GLY A 115 -10.61 -16.61 -3.52
C GLY A 115 -9.63 -15.51 -3.91
N ARG A 116 -9.98 -14.74 -4.94
CA ARG A 116 -9.29 -13.50 -5.31
C ARG A 116 -9.36 -12.53 -4.14
N ASN A 117 -8.24 -12.03 -3.65
CA ASN A 117 -8.10 -10.96 -2.64
C ASN A 117 -7.94 -11.34 -1.16
N GLU A 118 -7.68 -12.58 -0.79
CA GLU A 118 -7.53 -12.95 0.63
C GLU A 118 -6.17 -12.58 1.26
N LEU A 119 -5.19 -12.08 0.48
CA LEU A 119 -3.89 -11.67 1.04
C LEU A 119 -4.01 -10.47 1.99
N PHE A 120 -4.83 -9.51 1.62
CA PHE A 120 -4.84 -8.19 2.26
C PHE A 120 -6.12 -7.91 3.03
N VAL A 121 -6.62 -8.90 3.75
CA VAL A 121 -7.73 -8.70 4.70
C VAL A 121 -7.20 -8.19 6.04
N ASN A 122 -8.01 -7.39 6.73
CA ASN A 122 -7.59 -6.74 7.98
C ASN A 122 -7.23 -7.75 9.08
N GLU A 123 -7.84 -8.93 9.06
CA GLU A 123 -7.60 -10.01 10.02
C GLU A 123 -6.17 -10.57 9.93
N ASN A 124 -5.52 -10.43 8.77
CA ASN A 124 -4.16 -10.88 8.54
C ASN A 124 -3.10 -9.84 8.92
N ILE A 125 -3.48 -8.65 9.37
CA ILE A 125 -2.54 -7.62 9.78
C ILE A 125 -1.98 -7.97 11.16
N VAL A 126 -0.66 -8.22 11.20
CA VAL A 126 0.07 -8.54 12.45
C VAL A 126 0.87 -7.37 13.00
N GLY A 127 0.99 -6.29 12.24
CA GLY A 127 1.74 -5.12 12.67
C GLY A 127 1.78 -4.02 11.62
N TRP A 128 2.50 -2.97 11.96
CA TRP A 128 2.71 -1.79 11.11
C TRP A 128 4.16 -1.37 11.18
N VAL A 129 4.74 -1.06 10.04
CA VAL A 129 6.14 -0.62 9.93
C VAL A 129 6.18 0.77 9.28
N ASN A 130 6.86 1.69 9.93
CA ASN A 130 7.09 3.01 9.37
C ASN A 130 8.55 3.12 8.91
N LEU A 131 8.75 3.10 7.60
CA LEU A 131 10.07 3.26 6.99
C LEU A 131 10.09 4.53 6.12
N PRO A 132 11.22 5.26 6.12
CA PRO A 132 11.37 6.42 5.26
C PRO A 132 11.25 6.01 3.79
N ASN A 133 10.63 6.87 2.98
CA ASN A 133 10.45 6.67 1.53
C ASN A 133 9.54 5.51 1.11
N MET A 134 8.81 4.90 2.04
CA MET A 134 7.83 3.88 1.69
C MET A 134 6.53 4.53 1.18
N SER A 135 6.03 4.04 0.06
CA SER A 135 4.77 4.53 -0.49
C SER A 135 3.60 4.19 0.45
N PRO A 136 2.66 5.12 0.70
CA PRO A 136 1.51 4.87 1.59
C PRO A 136 0.58 3.75 1.10
N ASN A 137 0.71 3.35 -0.17
CA ASN A 137 -0.09 2.26 -0.76
C ASN A 137 0.67 0.92 -0.77
N CYS A 138 1.82 0.83 -0.10
CA CYS A 138 2.54 -0.43 0.07
C CYS A 138 1.86 -1.31 1.12
N ARG A 139 2.04 -2.60 0.93
CA ARG A 139 1.69 -3.67 1.87
C ARG A 139 2.91 -4.54 2.04
N ILE A 140 3.17 -5.01 3.25
CA ILE A 140 4.33 -5.86 3.53
C ILE A 140 3.83 -7.29 3.72
N VAL A 141 4.46 -8.23 3.01
CA VAL A 141 4.15 -9.66 3.06
C VAL A 141 5.44 -10.46 3.20
N ARG A 142 5.35 -11.63 3.82
CA ARG A 142 6.48 -12.56 3.95
C ARG A 142 6.67 -13.34 2.64
N VAL A 143 7.92 -13.68 2.36
CA VAL A 143 8.29 -14.55 1.24
C VAL A 143 8.85 -15.85 1.79
N SER A 144 8.42 -16.98 1.22
CA SER A 144 8.98 -18.29 1.51
C SER A 144 9.62 -18.88 0.26
N GLY A 145 10.68 -19.67 0.48
CA GLY A 145 11.45 -20.30 -0.60
C GLY A 145 12.69 -19.49 -1.00
N ASP A 146 13.55 -20.14 -1.75
CA ASP A 146 14.88 -19.65 -2.08
C ASP A 146 15.06 -19.30 -3.57
N SER A 147 13.98 -19.31 -4.34
CA SER A 147 14.06 -19.07 -5.79
C SER A 147 14.57 -17.67 -6.17
N MET A 148 14.51 -16.72 -5.24
CA MET A 148 15.01 -15.37 -5.41
C MET A 148 16.28 -15.08 -4.60
N ALA A 149 16.87 -16.12 -3.98
CA ALA A 149 18.16 -15.98 -3.31
C ALA A 149 19.28 -15.64 -4.31
N PRO A 150 20.25 -14.77 -3.96
CA PRO A 150 20.44 -14.11 -2.65
C PRO A 150 19.70 -12.77 -2.49
N VAL A 151 18.96 -12.30 -3.48
CA VAL A 151 18.30 -10.97 -3.47
C VAL A 151 17.12 -10.94 -2.50
N ILE A 152 16.35 -12.03 -2.43
CA ILE A 152 15.31 -12.24 -1.42
C ILE A 152 15.53 -13.63 -0.85
N MET A 153 15.72 -13.69 0.46
CA MET A 153 15.96 -14.93 1.19
C MET A 153 14.65 -15.51 1.73
N ASP A 154 14.66 -16.79 2.03
CA ASP A 154 13.55 -17.44 2.73
C ASP A 154 13.27 -16.73 4.07
N GLY A 155 12.01 -16.38 4.32
CA GLY A 155 11.58 -15.66 5.51
C GLY A 155 11.71 -14.14 5.44
N ASP A 156 12.26 -13.58 4.39
CA ASP A 156 12.30 -12.13 4.17
C ASP A 156 10.89 -11.55 3.98
N PHE A 157 10.78 -10.24 4.20
CA PHE A 157 9.57 -9.50 3.89
C PHE A 157 9.78 -8.60 2.68
N VAL A 158 8.74 -8.47 1.86
CA VAL A 158 8.74 -7.57 0.72
C VAL A 158 7.61 -6.56 0.85
N ALA A 159 7.91 -5.29 0.59
CA ALA A 159 6.90 -4.26 0.45
C ALA A 159 6.45 -4.20 -1.00
N VAL A 160 5.17 -4.48 -1.22
CA VAL A 160 4.55 -4.57 -2.54
C VAL A 160 3.50 -3.49 -2.72
N ARG A 161 3.26 -3.09 -3.95
CA ARG A 161 2.14 -2.23 -4.34
C ARG A 161 1.47 -2.71 -5.61
N GLU A 162 0.20 -2.44 -5.73
CA GLU A 162 -0.53 -2.64 -6.98
C GLU A 162 0.02 -1.73 -8.10
N VAL A 163 0.04 -2.25 -9.31
CA VAL A 163 0.34 -1.46 -10.50
C VAL A 163 -0.96 -0.87 -11.02
N SER A 164 -1.08 0.45 -10.97
CA SER A 164 -2.32 1.17 -11.31
C SER A 164 -2.82 0.94 -12.74
N ASN A 165 -1.92 0.56 -13.64
CA ASN A 165 -2.25 0.21 -15.02
C ASN A 165 -1.64 -1.16 -15.35
N PRO A 166 -2.45 -2.23 -15.50
CA PRO A 166 -1.97 -3.58 -15.82
C PRO A 166 -1.16 -3.66 -17.13
N ASN A 167 -1.37 -2.70 -18.04
CA ASN A 167 -0.63 -2.63 -19.29
C ASN A 167 0.75 -1.97 -19.13
N GLN A 168 1.01 -1.30 -18.01
CA GLN A 168 2.27 -0.64 -17.72
C GLN A 168 3.18 -1.56 -16.91
N ILE A 169 3.84 -2.47 -17.59
CA ILE A 169 4.80 -3.38 -16.97
C ILE A 169 6.17 -2.71 -16.87
N TYR A 170 6.74 -2.68 -15.67
CA TYR A 170 8.12 -2.29 -15.43
C TYR A 170 9.01 -3.52 -15.61
N TRP A 171 9.50 -3.71 -16.83
CA TRP A 171 10.30 -4.86 -17.22
C TRP A 171 11.61 -4.94 -16.42
N GLY A 172 11.95 -6.15 -15.99
CA GLY A 172 13.15 -6.40 -15.21
C GLY A 172 13.03 -6.11 -13.74
N GLN A 173 11.86 -5.69 -13.26
CA GLN A 173 11.56 -5.55 -11.84
C GLN A 173 11.01 -6.85 -11.26
N ILE A 174 11.06 -6.96 -9.94
CA ILE A 174 10.53 -8.10 -9.19
C ILE A 174 9.03 -7.85 -8.91
N TYR A 175 8.24 -8.88 -9.12
CA TYR A 175 6.81 -8.89 -8.85
C TYR A 175 6.42 -10.10 -8.00
N VAL A 176 5.41 -9.92 -7.17
CA VAL A 176 4.56 -11.01 -6.71
C VAL A 176 3.50 -11.20 -7.78
N VAL A 177 3.47 -12.36 -8.39
CA VAL A 177 2.58 -12.71 -9.50
C VAL A 177 1.62 -13.80 -9.03
N GLN A 178 0.32 -13.55 -9.14
CA GLN A 178 -0.71 -14.54 -8.87
C GLN A 178 -1.12 -15.21 -10.17
N LEU A 179 -1.00 -16.52 -10.20
CA LEU A 179 -1.52 -17.43 -11.21
C LEU A 179 -2.75 -18.17 -10.65
N ASP A 180 -3.31 -19.12 -11.40
CA ASP A 180 -4.54 -19.81 -11.01
C ASP A 180 -4.45 -20.47 -9.62
N ASP A 181 -3.41 -21.29 -9.41
CA ASP A 181 -3.30 -22.15 -8.23
C ASP A 181 -2.20 -21.71 -7.24
N PHE A 182 -1.33 -20.78 -7.63
CA PHE A 182 -0.18 -20.42 -6.83
C PHE A 182 0.29 -18.98 -7.09
N ARG A 183 1.12 -18.48 -6.18
CA ARG A 183 1.82 -17.21 -6.30
C ARG A 183 3.31 -17.45 -6.35
N VAL A 184 4.01 -16.57 -7.06
CA VAL A 184 5.46 -16.58 -7.14
C VAL A 184 6.03 -15.18 -7.03
N VAL A 185 7.24 -15.11 -6.50
CA VAL A 185 8.05 -13.88 -6.53
C VAL A 185 9.12 -14.08 -7.58
N LYS A 186 9.09 -13.29 -8.65
CA LYS A 186 9.97 -13.43 -9.82
C LYS A 186 10.28 -12.09 -10.47
N TYR A 187 11.36 -12.03 -11.21
CA TYR A 187 11.56 -10.98 -12.21
C TYR A 187 10.56 -11.16 -13.36
N LEU A 188 9.95 -10.07 -13.79
CA LEU A 188 9.12 -10.08 -14.98
C LEU A 188 9.96 -9.64 -16.19
N ARG A 189 10.11 -10.52 -17.16
CA ARG A 189 10.91 -10.32 -18.37
C ARG A 189 10.04 -10.39 -19.62
N ARG A 190 10.52 -9.76 -20.70
CA ARG A 190 9.86 -9.83 -22.00
C ARG A 190 10.04 -11.22 -22.60
N HIS A 191 8.95 -11.75 -23.14
CA HIS A 191 8.97 -12.90 -24.02
C HIS A 191 8.99 -12.45 -25.49
N THR A 192 9.41 -13.31 -26.42
CA THR A 192 9.37 -13.06 -27.88
C THR A 192 7.94 -12.94 -28.40
N ASP A 193 7.00 -13.75 -27.85
CA ASP A 193 5.56 -13.60 -28.08
C ASP A 193 5.01 -12.46 -27.18
N PRO A 194 4.34 -11.46 -27.75
CA PRO A 194 3.78 -10.35 -26.99
C PRO A 194 2.66 -10.73 -26.03
N ASN A 195 2.03 -11.91 -26.23
CA ASN A 195 0.99 -12.43 -25.34
C ASN A 195 1.54 -13.22 -24.16
N MET A 196 2.85 -13.39 -24.08
CA MET A 196 3.53 -14.11 -23.02
C MET A 196 4.49 -13.21 -22.24
N VAL A 197 4.90 -13.67 -21.10
CA VAL A 197 5.95 -13.10 -20.26
C VAL A 197 6.86 -14.23 -19.75
N VAL A 198 8.08 -13.88 -19.39
CA VAL A 198 8.99 -14.79 -18.71
C VAL A 198 9.07 -14.40 -17.24
N LEU A 199 8.77 -15.32 -16.35
CA LEU A 199 8.98 -15.21 -14.92
C LEU A 199 10.35 -15.85 -14.58
N ARG A 200 11.31 -15.00 -14.24
CA ARG A 200 12.70 -15.41 -14.01
C ARG A 200 13.06 -15.42 -12.54
N SER A 201 13.70 -16.48 -12.09
CA SER A 201 14.30 -16.57 -10.76
C SER A 201 15.64 -15.82 -10.70
N GLU A 202 16.02 -15.36 -9.50
CA GLU A 202 17.41 -14.93 -9.26
C GLU A 202 18.32 -16.13 -9.05
N ASN A 203 17.84 -17.14 -8.32
CA ASN A 203 18.55 -18.37 -8.07
C ASN A 203 18.66 -19.21 -9.36
N PRO A 204 19.88 -19.47 -9.88
CA PRO A 204 20.09 -20.18 -11.14
C PRO A 204 19.69 -21.66 -11.11
N ASN A 205 19.38 -22.22 -9.94
CA ASN A 205 18.89 -23.59 -9.81
C ASN A 205 17.40 -23.73 -10.22
N TYR A 206 16.74 -22.62 -10.54
CA TYR A 206 15.34 -22.58 -10.96
C TYR A 206 15.25 -22.15 -12.42
N ASP A 207 14.51 -22.92 -13.22
CA ASP A 207 14.23 -22.58 -14.61
C ASP A 207 13.33 -21.36 -14.76
N ASP A 208 13.44 -20.67 -15.89
CA ASP A 208 12.52 -19.62 -16.28
C ASP A 208 11.15 -20.23 -16.60
N MET A 209 10.08 -19.49 -16.29
CA MET A 209 8.70 -19.92 -16.55
C MET A 209 8.09 -19.02 -17.62
N ASP A 210 7.67 -19.60 -18.74
CA ASP A 210 6.90 -18.90 -19.77
C ASP A 210 5.43 -18.95 -19.42
N VAL A 211 4.81 -17.78 -19.22
CA VAL A 211 3.44 -17.64 -18.75
C VAL A 211 2.63 -16.76 -19.70
N ARG A 212 1.42 -17.15 -20.01
CA ARG A 212 0.51 -16.30 -20.77
C ARG A 212 0.06 -15.12 -19.92
N ARG A 213 -0.01 -13.94 -20.51
CA ARG A 213 -0.49 -12.74 -19.80
C ARG A 213 -1.92 -12.89 -19.31
N SER A 214 -2.74 -13.69 -20.02
CA SER A 214 -4.12 -14.01 -19.61
C SER A 214 -4.23 -14.82 -18.33
N ASP A 215 -3.18 -15.58 -17.99
CA ASP A 215 -3.17 -16.49 -16.84
C ASP A 215 -2.65 -15.78 -15.57
N ILE A 216 -2.30 -14.50 -15.71
CA ILE A 216 -1.89 -13.64 -14.59
C ILE A 216 -3.10 -12.89 -14.06
N HIS A 217 -3.51 -13.20 -12.84
CA HIS A 217 -4.65 -12.58 -12.19
C HIS A 217 -4.29 -11.29 -11.46
N GLU A 218 -3.12 -11.25 -10.83
CA GLU A 218 -2.63 -10.09 -10.09
C GLU A 218 -1.12 -9.96 -10.23
N MET A 219 -0.65 -8.72 -10.30
CA MET A 219 0.76 -8.37 -10.27
C MET A 219 0.99 -7.27 -9.26
N LEU A 220 1.81 -7.55 -8.25
CA LEU A 220 2.23 -6.58 -7.24
C LEU A 220 3.71 -6.29 -7.43
N LEU A 221 4.04 -5.02 -7.68
CA LEU A 221 5.43 -4.59 -7.83
C LEU A 221 6.12 -4.58 -6.46
N VAL A 222 7.24 -5.30 -6.34
CA VAL A 222 8.12 -5.23 -5.16
C VAL A 222 8.89 -3.92 -5.21
N GLN A 223 8.76 -3.11 -4.16
CA GLN A 223 9.46 -1.82 -4.02
C GLN A 223 10.64 -1.89 -3.05
N HIS A 224 10.50 -2.67 -1.99
CA HIS A 224 11.53 -2.83 -0.96
C HIS A 224 11.62 -4.29 -0.51
N VAL A 225 12.82 -4.70 -0.14
CA VAL A 225 13.09 -5.98 0.52
C VAL A 225 13.57 -5.69 1.93
N LEU A 226 13.00 -6.37 2.91
CA LEU A 226 13.35 -6.25 4.33
C LEU A 226 13.93 -7.59 4.78
N HIS A 227 15.22 -7.63 4.98
CA HIS A 227 15.90 -8.82 5.51
C HIS A 227 15.79 -8.86 7.03
N ILE A 228 15.32 -9.97 7.56
CA ILE A 228 15.25 -10.20 9.01
C ILE A 228 16.32 -11.22 9.39
N ASN A 229 17.38 -10.72 10.00
CA ASN A 229 18.44 -11.57 10.56
C ASN A 229 18.18 -11.76 12.06
N SER A 230 17.59 -12.89 12.46
CA SER A 230 17.58 -13.29 13.87
C SER A 230 18.94 -13.89 14.20
N ARG A 231 19.81 -13.13 14.82
CA ARG A 231 20.98 -13.70 15.49
C ARG A 231 20.53 -14.14 16.89
N LEU A 232 20.33 -15.43 17.06
CA LEU A 232 20.28 -16.07 18.37
C LEU A 232 21.69 -16.45 18.78
#